data_0169ecccfec796b2384540f49bd2f57c
#
_entry.id   0169ecccfec796b2384540f49bd2f57c
#
_cell.length_a   1.000
_cell.length_b   1.000
_cell.length_c   1.000
_cell.angle_alpha   90.00
_cell.angle_beta   90.00
_cell.angle_gamma   90.00
#
_symmetry.space_group_name_H-M   'P 1'
#
loop_
_entity.id
_entity.type
_entity.pdbx_description
1 polymer ?
#
loop_
_entity_poly.entity_id
_entity_poly.type
_entity_poly.pdbx_seq_one_letter_code
_entity_poly.pdbx_strand_id
1 'polypeptide(L)'
;SYYTKQLIMVLTFEIMKVRFREDPEFALYATDKIEDKVSGNMIPFKLNYPQRKLLKIFEDLRTSGKAIRVVILKARQWGGSTLTQLYIKWLQDFRRDGWNAIVLAQQKNTAKKIKAMYRKALENQPGWTVGCNGAKLQFSPYENSPDDFQVTDGIRAIRRSTLTVASFENFDSVRGSNFHCAHYSEVAYWKKTPEHDPEGVISSISGGIRNQEDNLE
;
A
#
# COMPACT_ATOMS: atom_id res chain seq x y z
N SER A 1 24.27 -28.49 -19.23
CA SER A 1 23.37 -29.60 -18.96
C SER A 1 22.00 -29.10 -18.52
N TYR A 2 20.98 -29.93 -18.62
CA TYR A 2 19.61 -29.62 -18.17
C TYR A 2 19.56 -29.21 -16.68
N TYR A 3 20.28 -29.93 -15.83
CA TYR A 3 20.40 -29.64 -14.40
C TYR A 3 21.05 -28.29 -14.11
N THR A 4 22.04 -27.89 -14.90
CA THR A 4 22.68 -26.57 -14.74
C THR A 4 21.71 -25.45 -15.05
N LYS A 5 20.88 -25.58 -16.08
CA LYS A 5 19.84 -24.58 -16.42
C LYS A 5 18.76 -24.50 -15.34
N GLN A 6 18.30 -25.61 -14.79
CA GLN A 6 17.36 -25.65 -13.68
C GLN A 6 17.92 -24.99 -12.43
N LEU A 7 19.16 -25.31 -12.07
CA LEU A 7 19.84 -24.72 -10.91
C LEU A 7 19.99 -23.19 -11.05
N ILE A 8 20.42 -22.72 -12.22
CA ILE A 8 20.53 -21.28 -12.50
C ILE A 8 19.15 -20.62 -12.40
N MET A 9 18.09 -21.23 -12.94
CA MET A 9 16.75 -20.68 -12.86
C MET A 9 16.24 -20.57 -11.42
N VAL A 10 16.46 -21.58 -10.59
CA VAL A 10 16.08 -21.57 -9.17
C VAL A 10 16.87 -20.50 -8.40
N LEU A 11 18.19 -20.43 -8.58
CA LEU A 11 19.03 -19.42 -7.95
C LEU A 11 18.62 -18.00 -8.37
N THR A 12 18.32 -17.80 -9.65
CA THR A 12 17.85 -16.50 -10.17
C THR A 12 16.52 -16.11 -9.52
N PHE A 13 15.62 -17.07 -9.36
CA PHE A 13 14.31 -16.83 -8.75
C PHE A 13 14.41 -16.46 -7.27
N GLU A 14 15.26 -17.16 -6.50
CA GLU A 14 15.48 -16.82 -5.09
C GLU A 14 16.16 -15.45 -4.92
N ILE A 15 17.17 -15.13 -5.74
CA ILE A 15 17.79 -13.79 -5.76
C ILE A 15 16.75 -12.72 -6.07
N MET A 16 15.86 -12.95 -7.03
CA MET A 16 14.81 -12.02 -7.37
C MET A 16 13.81 -11.83 -6.21
N LYS A 17 13.42 -12.90 -5.51
CA LYS A 17 12.57 -12.79 -4.32
C LYS A 17 13.20 -11.89 -3.25
N VAL A 18 14.49 -12.09 -2.95
CA VAL A 18 15.22 -11.24 -2.01
C VAL A 18 15.20 -9.79 -2.48
N ARG A 19 15.46 -9.54 -3.76
CA ARG A 19 15.47 -8.19 -4.31
C ARG A 19 14.08 -7.52 -4.23
N PHE A 20 13.01 -8.22 -4.55
CA PHE A 20 11.64 -7.70 -4.37
C PHE A 20 11.32 -7.35 -2.92
N ARG A 21 11.89 -8.11 -2.00
CA ARG A 21 11.69 -7.91 -0.56
C ARG A 21 12.53 -6.75 0.00
N GLU A 22 13.75 -6.55 -0.49
CA GLU A 22 14.71 -5.61 0.12
C GLU A 22 14.85 -4.28 -0.65
N ASP A 23 14.44 -4.23 -1.92
CA ASP A 23 14.54 -3.05 -2.78
C ASP A 23 13.14 -2.59 -3.23
N PRO A 24 12.49 -1.71 -2.44
CA PRO A 24 11.14 -1.22 -2.78
C PRO A 24 11.09 -0.42 -4.08
N GLU A 25 12.12 0.34 -4.45
CA GLU A 25 12.12 1.08 -5.72
C GLU A 25 12.11 0.12 -6.91
N PHE A 26 12.94 -0.91 -6.86
CA PHE A 26 12.95 -1.96 -7.88
C PHE A 26 11.62 -2.72 -7.92
N ALA A 27 11.10 -3.13 -6.77
CA ALA A 27 9.85 -3.86 -6.69
C ALA A 27 8.69 -3.06 -7.29
N LEU A 28 8.54 -1.81 -6.88
CA LEU A 28 7.48 -0.91 -7.38
C LEU A 28 7.59 -0.67 -8.89
N TYR A 29 8.81 -0.50 -9.41
CA TYR A 29 9.01 -0.35 -10.86
C TYR A 29 8.64 -1.62 -11.64
N ALA A 30 8.94 -2.78 -11.08
CA ALA A 30 8.72 -4.06 -11.74
C ALA A 30 7.27 -4.56 -11.65
N THR A 31 6.56 -4.21 -10.56
CA THR A 31 5.23 -4.77 -10.28
C THR A 31 4.09 -3.78 -10.44
N ASP A 32 4.35 -2.49 -10.34
CA ASP A 32 3.29 -1.49 -10.31
C ASP A 32 3.30 -0.60 -11.54
N LYS A 33 2.09 -0.30 -12.00
CA LYS A 33 1.86 0.62 -13.11
C LYS A 33 0.95 1.76 -12.67
N ILE A 34 1.20 2.91 -13.24
CA ILE A 34 0.36 4.10 -13.09
C ILE A 34 -0.11 4.58 -14.45
N GLU A 35 -1.23 5.26 -14.46
CA GLU A 35 -1.72 5.92 -15.68
C GLU A 35 -0.90 7.18 -15.95
N ASP A 36 -0.29 7.24 -17.11
CA ASP A 36 0.37 8.45 -17.59
C ASP A 36 -0.67 9.51 -17.95
N LYS A 37 -0.54 10.70 -17.36
CA LYS A 37 -1.51 11.79 -17.53
C LYS A 37 -1.59 12.35 -18.93
N VAL A 38 -0.55 12.16 -19.74
CA VAL A 38 -0.47 12.68 -21.09
C VAL A 38 -1.04 11.69 -22.08
N SER A 39 -0.58 10.46 -22.03
CA SER A 39 -0.97 9.43 -23.01
C SER A 39 -2.18 8.59 -22.56
N GLY A 40 -2.56 8.60 -21.28
CA GLY A 40 -3.58 7.72 -20.72
C GLY A 40 -3.14 6.25 -20.60
N ASN A 41 -1.92 5.92 -21.01
CA ASN A 41 -1.42 4.55 -20.97
C ASN A 41 -0.94 4.16 -19.58
N MET A 42 -1.02 2.85 -19.29
CA MET A 42 -0.42 2.28 -18.07
C MET A 42 1.08 2.11 -18.28
N ILE A 43 1.87 2.86 -17.51
CA ILE A 43 3.34 2.83 -17.56
C ILE A 43 3.91 2.32 -16.23
N PRO A 44 5.11 1.70 -16.21
CA PRO A 44 5.78 1.30 -14.98
C PRO A 44 5.93 2.48 -14.02
N PHE A 45 5.74 2.23 -12.73
CA PHE A 45 5.87 3.27 -11.71
C PHE A 45 7.33 3.62 -11.46
N LYS A 46 7.81 4.63 -12.16
CA LYS A 46 9.16 5.17 -11.98
C LYS A 46 9.13 6.35 -11.03
N LEU A 47 9.87 6.26 -9.92
CA LEU A 47 9.92 7.33 -8.92
C LEU A 47 10.58 8.60 -9.48
N ASN A 48 9.96 9.74 -9.19
CA ASN A 48 10.57 11.05 -9.38
C ASN A 48 11.48 11.41 -8.19
N TYR A 49 12.21 12.50 -8.29
CA TYR A 49 13.18 12.92 -7.27
C TYR A 49 12.58 13.10 -5.87
N PRO A 50 11.47 13.87 -5.67
CA PRO A 50 10.86 13.99 -4.35
C PRO A 50 10.29 12.67 -3.81
N GLN A 51 9.81 11.79 -4.66
CA GLN A 51 9.37 10.45 -4.24
C GLN A 51 10.54 9.60 -3.73
N ARG A 52 11.71 9.63 -4.38
CA ARG A 52 12.91 8.94 -3.88
C ARG A 52 13.36 9.46 -2.53
N LYS A 53 13.30 10.79 -2.30
CA LYS A 53 13.60 11.37 -0.98
C LYS A 53 12.65 10.84 0.09
N LEU A 54 11.35 10.78 -0.21
CA LEU A 54 10.36 10.27 0.74
C LEU A 54 10.55 8.76 0.98
N LEU A 55 10.79 7.99 -0.07
CA LEU A 55 11.06 6.56 0.05
C LEU A 55 12.29 6.30 0.92
N LYS A 56 13.35 7.09 0.73
CA LYS A 56 14.55 7.00 1.57
C LYS A 56 14.22 7.23 3.05
N ILE A 57 13.39 8.21 3.38
CA ILE A 57 12.96 8.46 4.77
C ILE A 57 12.22 7.25 5.33
N PHE A 58 11.29 6.67 4.57
CA PHE A 58 10.56 5.48 4.99
C PHE A 58 11.51 4.30 5.25
N GLU A 59 12.44 4.06 4.34
CA GLU A 59 13.40 2.95 4.47
C GLU A 59 14.43 3.17 5.57
N ASP A 60 14.93 4.39 5.76
CA ASP A 60 15.84 4.71 6.87
C ASP A 60 15.16 4.45 8.24
N LEU A 61 13.88 4.79 8.38
CA LEU A 61 13.11 4.50 9.59
C LEU A 61 12.85 3.00 9.75
N ARG A 62 12.38 2.34 8.70
CA ARG A 62 12.10 0.91 8.71
C ARG A 62 13.33 0.07 9.04
N THR A 63 14.44 0.32 8.34
CA THR A 63 15.67 -0.46 8.52
C THR A 63 16.38 -0.19 9.85
N SER A 64 16.11 0.95 10.48
CA SER A 64 16.59 1.23 11.84
C SER A 64 15.67 0.70 12.95
N GLY A 65 14.65 -0.08 12.61
CA GLY A 65 13.68 -0.61 13.58
C GLY A 65 12.78 0.45 14.23
N LYS A 66 12.66 1.64 13.60
CA LYS A 66 11.84 2.73 14.12
C LYS A 66 10.46 2.74 13.43
N ALA A 67 9.44 3.09 14.21
CA ALA A 67 8.11 3.32 13.65
C ALA A 67 8.15 4.44 12.60
N ILE A 68 7.53 4.20 11.43
CA ILE A 68 7.42 5.20 10.36
C ILE A 68 6.33 6.21 10.75
N ARG A 69 6.73 7.29 11.41
CA ARG A 69 5.85 8.41 11.78
C ARG A 69 6.32 9.64 11.04
N VAL A 70 5.65 9.97 9.93
CA VAL A 70 6.09 11.04 9.02
C VAL A 70 4.94 11.99 8.74
N VAL A 71 5.19 13.28 8.94
CA VAL A 71 4.30 14.37 8.51
C VAL A 71 4.87 14.95 7.21
N ILE A 72 4.07 14.94 6.16
CA ILE A 72 4.50 15.40 4.83
C ILE A 72 3.81 16.73 4.52
N LEU A 73 4.58 17.82 4.64
CA LEU A 73 4.18 19.12 4.10
C LEU A 73 4.60 19.18 2.64
N LYS A 74 3.64 19.26 1.74
CA LYS A 74 3.91 19.09 0.30
C LYS A 74 3.15 20.06 -0.58
N ALA A 75 3.77 20.44 -1.70
CA ALA A 75 3.06 21.04 -2.82
C ALA A 75 2.08 20.02 -3.46
N ARG A 76 1.15 20.51 -4.25
CA ARG A 76 0.20 19.65 -4.98
C ARG A 76 0.90 18.86 -6.09
N GLN A 77 0.38 17.69 -6.39
CA GLN A 77 0.62 16.89 -7.62
C GLN A 77 2.04 16.29 -7.83
N TRP A 78 2.91 16.22 -6.84
CA TRP A 78 4.19 15.53 -7.00
C TRP A 78 4.14 14.00 -6.76
N GLY A 79 2.95 13.47 -6.46
CA GLY A 79 2.73 12.03 -6.35
C GLY A 79 3.10 11.42 -5.00
N GLY A 80 3.17 12.19 -3.93
CA GLY A 80 3.49 11.69 -2.58
C GLY A 80 2.48 10.66 -2.07
N SER A 81 1.18 10.94 -2.22
CA SER A 81 0.13 9.99 -1.82
C SER A 81 0.17 8.70 -2.65
N THR A 82 0.51 8.79 -3.94
CA THR A 82 0.71 7.62 -4.79
C THR A 82 1.85 6.74 -4.28
N LEU A 83 3.01 7.34 -4.01
CA LEU A 83 4.14 6.61 -3.44
C LEU A 83 3.76 5.96 -2.10
N THR A 84 3.16 6.72 -1.18
CA THR A 84 2.81 6.19 0.16
C THR A 84 1.91 4.96 0.05
N GLN A 85 0.92 4.98 -0.85
CA GLN A 85 0.01 3.86 -1.03
C GLN A 85 0.68 2.66 -1.68
N LEU A 86 1.50 2.89 -2.70
CA LEU A 86 2.24 1.81 -3.35
C LEU A 86 3.32 1.23 -2.42
N TYR A 87 3.91 2.04 -1.54
CA TYR A 87 4.80 1.57 -0.49
C TYR A 87 4.08 0.68 0.54
N ILE A 88 2.88 1.08 0.99
CA ILE A 88 2.02 0.23 1.83
C ILE A 88 1.71 -1.09 1.13
N LYS A 89 1.36 -1.03 -0.16
CA LYS A 89 1.13 -2.21 -0.98
C LYS A 89 2.36 -3.11 -1.04
N TRP A 90 3.55 -2.55 -1.28
CA TRP A 90 4.81 -3.29 -1.30
C TRP A 90 5.07 -4.01 0.04
N LEU A 91 4.87 -3.33 1.17
CA LEU A 91 4.98 -3.95 2.50
C LEU A 91 4.03 -5.15 2.62
N GLN A 92 2.79 -5.02 2.19
CA GLN A 92 1.79 -6.08 2.22
C GLN A 92 2.13 -7.24 1.27
N ASP A 93 2.67 -6.94 0.09
CA ASP A 93 2.97 -7.95 -0.92
C ASP A 93 4.25 -8.75 -0.60
N PHE A 94 5.26 -8.11 -0.02
CA PHE A 94 6.59 -8.71 0.07
C PHE A 94 7.17 -8.79 1.49
N ARG A 95 6.67 -8.01 2.44
CA ARG A 95 7.30 -7.87 3.76
C ARG A 95 6.43 -8.33 4.93
N ARG A 96 5.13 -8.12 4.87
CA ARG A 96 4.22 -8.28 6.01
C ARG A 96 3.15 -9.31 5.73
N ASP A 97 2.80 -10.10 6.72
CA ASP A 97 1.70 -11.06 6.67
C ASP A 97 0.57 -10.64 7.61
N GLY A 98 -0.69 -10.80 7.17
CA GLY A 98 -1.85 -10.41 7.96
C GLY A 98 -1.90 -8.92 8.34
N TRP A 99 -1.33 -8.05 7.51
CA TRP A 99 -1.08 -6.65 7.81
C TRP A 99 -2.15 -5.74 7.23
N ASN A 100 -2.99 -5.19 8.10
CA ASN A 100 -4.11 -4.35 7.72
C ASN A 100 -3.71 -2.87 7.73
N ALA A 101 -3.99 -2.18 6.65
CA ALA A 101 -3.70 -0.76 6.51
C ALA A 101 -4.99 0.03 6.24
N ILE A 102 -5.02 1.28 6.69
CA ILE A 102 -6.10 2.22 6.37
C ILE A 102 -5.55 3.45 5.66
N VAL A 103 -6.27 3.91 4.64
CA VAL A 103 -6.11 5.25 4.08
C VAL A 103 -7.36 6.04 4.41
N LEU A 104 -7.18 7.10 5.19
CA LEU A 104 -8.27 8.01 5.54
C LEU A 104 -8.11 9.31 4.76
N ALA A 105 -9.04 9.58 3.87
CA ALA A 105 -9.07 10.78 3.04
C ALA A 105 -9.98 11.85 3.65
N GLN A 106 -9.83 13.10 3.23
CA GLN A 106 -10.68 14.19 3.68
C GLN A 106 -12.16 13.92 3.41
N GLN A 107 -12.49 13.54 2.17
CA GLN A 107 -13.87 13.42 1.67
C GLN A 107 -14.07 12.11 0.92
N LYS A 108 -15.31 11.66 0.83
CA LYS A 108 -15.73 10.46 0.08
C LYS A 108 -15.25 10.46 -1.38
N ASN A 109 -15.26 11.61 -2.06
CA ASN A 109 -14.78 11.69 -3.45
C ASN A 109 -13.27 11.49 -3.56
N THR A 110 -12.50 12.00 -2.60
CA THR A 110 -11.04 11.76 -2.53
C THR A 110 -10.75 10.30 -2.23
N ALA A 111 -11.47 9.70 -1.27
CA ALA A 111 -11.38 8.28 -0.98
C ALA A 111 -11.66 7.41 -2.22
N LYS A 112 -12.72 7.70 -2.99
CA LYS A 112 -13.02 7.01 -4.25
C LYS A 112 -11.87 7.07 -5.26
N LYS A 113 -11.22 8.24 -5.42
CA LYS A 113 -10.07 8.40 -6.32
C LYS A 113 -8.87 7.56 -5.87
N ILE A 114 -8.59 7.55 -4.57
CA ILE A 114 -7.53 6.74 -3.98
C ILE A 114 -7.82 5.26 -4.22
N LYS A 115 -9.04 4.83 -3.96
CA LYS A 115 -9.51 3.46 -4.21
C LYS A 115 -9.32 3.04 -5.66
N ALA A 116 -9.75 3.90 -6.60
CA ALA A 116 -9.62 3.62 -8.03
C ALA A 116 -8.15 3.49 -8.47
N MET A 117 -7.26 4.36 -7.95
CA MET A 117 -5.84 4.27 -8.23
C MET A 117 -5.24 2.95 -7.72
N TYR A 118 -5.56 2.56 -6.49
CA TYR A 118 -5.08 1.33 -5.89
C TYR A 118 -5.60 0.09 -6.65
N ARG A 119 -6.88 0.10 -7.05
CA ARG A 119 -7.47 -0.94 -7.90
C ARG A 119 -6.72 -1.08 -9.22
N LYS A 120 -6.46 0.05 -9.93
CA LYS A 120 -5.67 0.03 -11.16
C LYS A 120 -4.27 -0.57 -10.96
N ALA A 121 -3.60 -0.27 -9.85
CA ALA A 121 -2.31 -0.86 -9.53
C ALA A 121 -2.42 -2.39 -9.36
N LEU A 122 -3.43 -2.88 -8.67
CA LEU A 122 -3.67 -4.32 -8.50
C LEU A 122 -4.02 -5.02 -9.82
N GLU A 123 -4.91 -4.43 -10.61
CA GLU A 123 -5.37 -5.01 -11.90
C GLU A 123 -4.23 -5.10 -12.94
N ASN A 124 -3.23 -4.24 -12.84
CA ASN A 124 -2.11 -4.19 -13.76
C ASN A 124 -0.83 -4.85 -13.22
N GLN A 125 -0.92 -5.56 -12.11
CA GLN A 125 0.21 -6.36 -11.62
C GLN A 125 0.55 -7.48 -12.60
N PRO A 126 1.84 -7.83 -12.74
CA PRO A 126 2.24 -9.00 -13.51
C PRO A 126 1.61 -10.28 -12.95
N GLY A 127 1.16 -11.19 -13.82
CA GLY A 127 0.48 -12.43 -13.43
C GLY A 127 1.27 -13.30 -12.45
N TRP A 128 2.61 -13.24 -12.49
CA TRP A 128 3.48 -13.98 -11.57
C TRP A 128 3.43 -13.45 -10.12
N THR A 129 2.95 -12.22 -9.89
CA THR A 129 2.77 -11.67 -8.54
C THR A 129 1.47 -12.12 -7.90
N VAL A 130 0.55 -12.66 -8.68
CA VAL A 130 -0.82 -13.02 -8.28
C VAL A 130 -1.00 -14.52 -8.06
N GLY A 131 0.07 -15.30 -8.13
CA GLY A 131 0.07 -16.75 -7.97
C GLY A 131 0.26 -17.51 -9.29
N CYS A 132 0.80 -18.74 -9.20
CA CYS A 132 1.23 -19.52 -10.36
C CYS A 132 0.09 -20.04 -11.25
N ASN A 133 -1.19 -19.87 -10.87
CA ASN A 133 -2.31 -20.50 -11.53
C ASN A 133 -3.20 -19.55 -12.34
N GLY A 134 -2.76 -18.32 -12.62
CA GLY A 134 -3.58 -17.37 -13.37
C GLY A 134 -4.89 -16.99 -12.69
N ALA A 135 -4.97 -17.16 -11.37
CA ALA A 135 -6.10 -16.78 -10.57
C ALA A 135 -6.36 -15.27 -10.71
N LYS A 136 -7.56 -14.92 -11.11
CA LYS A 136 -7.97 -13.53 -11.23
C LYS A 136 -7.97 -12.90 -9.84
N LEU A 137 -7.46 -11.66 -9.76
CA LEU A 137 -7.64 -10.82 -8.59
C LEU A 137 -9.15 -10.73 -8.27
N GLN A 138 -9.55 -11.36 -7.18
CA GLN A 138 -10.89 -11.20 -6.68
C GLN A 138 -10.86 -10.08 -5.64
N PHE A 139 -11.57 -9.01 -5.92
CA PHE A 139 -11.88 -8.00 -4.93
C PHE A 139 -12.93 -8.57 -3.99
N SER A 140 -12.83 -8.28 -2.70
CA SER A 140 -13.67 -8.83 -1.64
C SER A 140 -15.08 -9.23 -2.11
N PRO A 141 -15.55 -10.44 -1.80
CA PRO A 141 -16.91 -10.87 -2.11
C PRO A 141 -17.98 -10.06 -1.35
N TYR A 142 -17.61 -9.25 -0.40
CA TYR A 142 -18.52 -8.35 0.28
C TYR A 142 -18.78 -7.13 -0.59
N GLU A 143 -19.65 -7.27 -1.56
CA GLU A 143 -20.15 -6.16 -2.38
C GLU A 143 -20.73 -5.01 -1.54
N ASN A 144 -21.07 -5.27 -0.28
CA ASN A 144 -21.64 -4.33 0.67
C ASN A 144 -20.62 -3.54 1.51
N SER A 145 -19.33 -3.87 1.42
CA SER A 145 -18.26 -3.07 2.02
C SER A 145 -17.40 -2.46 0.91
N PRO A 146 -17.84 -1.33 0.32
CA PRO A 146 -17.20 -0.77 -0.86
C PRO A 146 -15.79 -0.22 -0.60
N ASP A 147 -15.31 -0.27 0.63
CA ASP A 147 -14.10 0.41 1.07
C ASP A 147 -12.92 -0.52 1.37
N ASP A 148 -13.14 -1.84 1.37
CA ASP A 148 -12.09 -2.82 1.65
C ASP A 148 -11.59 -3.52 0.38
N PHE A 149 -10.27 -3.62 0.24
CA PHE A 149 -9.63 -4.43 -0.78
C PHE A 149 -9.09 -5.70 -0.16
N GLN A 150 -9.75 -6.80 -0.45
CA GLN A 150 -9.27 -8.12 -0.11
C GLN A 150 -8.93 -8.86 -1.40
N VAL A 151 -7.71 -9.32 -1.51
CA VAL A 151 -7.27 -10.15 -2.62
C VAL A 151 -7.33 -11.59 -2.16
N THR A 152 -8.23 -12.37 -2.73
CA THR A 152 -8.48 -13.74 -2.32
C THR A 152 -7.51 -14.74 -2.93
N ASP A 153 -6.85 -14.36 -4.03
CA ASP A 153 -5.88 -15.21 -4.73
C ASP A 153 -4.59 -14.44 -5.04
N GLY A 154 -3.47 -15.07 -4.84
CA GLY A 154 -2.15 -14.53 -5.08
C GLY A 154 -1.35 -14.24 -3.82
N ILE A 155 -0.26 -13.48 -3.94
CA ILE A 155 0.66 -13.17 -2.84
C ILE A 155 -0.09 -12.52 -1.66
N ARG A 156 -1.06 -11.66 -1.93
CA ARG A 156 -1.87 -11.01 -0.89
C ARG A 156 -2.83 -11.93 -0.18
N ALA A 157 -3.47 -12.86 -0.89
CA ALA A 157 -4.35 -13.85 -0.28
C ALA A 157 -3.58 -14.74 0.69
N ILE A 158 -2.39 -15.18 0.27
CA ILE A 158 -1.48 -15.94 1.13
C ILE A 158 -1.13 -15.14 2.37
N ARG A 159 -0.88 -13.83 2.21
CA ARG A 159 -0.48 -12.93 3.30
C ARG A 159 -1.64 -12.37 4.12
N ARG A 160 -2.89 -12.60 3.73
CA ARG A 160 -4.11 -12.15 4.44
C ARG A 160 -4.10 -10.65 4.81
N SER A 161 -3.49 -9.83 3.98
CA SER A 161 -3.38 -8.39 4.21
C SER A 161 -4.55 -7.65 3.57
N THR A 162 -5.04 -6.62 4.24
CA THR A 162 -6.16 -5.80 3.74
C THR A 162 -5.76 -4.32 3.64
N LEU A 163 -6.37 -3.61 2.71
CA LEU A 163 -6.34 -2.15 2.65
C LEU A 163 -7.76 -1.61 2.70
N THR A 164 -8.07 -0.86 3.74
CA THR A 164 -9.31 -0.12 3.90
C THR A 164 -9.12 1.32 3.41
N VAL A 165 -10.04 1.82 2.59
CA VAL A 165 -10.03 3.21 2.15
C VAL A 165 -11.33 3.87 2.58
N ALA A 166 -11.24 4.81 3.52
CA ALA A 166 -12.38 5.51 4.10
C ALA A 166 -12.24 7.04 3.99
N SER A 167 -13.27 7.76 4.35
CA SER A 167 -13.24 9.22 4.46
C SER A 167 -13.43 9.67 5.89
N PHE A 168 -12.84 10.82 6.23
CA PHE A 168 -13.03 11.47 7.52
C PHE A 168 -14.52 11.72 7.83
N GLU A 169 -15.30 12.08 6.81
CA GLU A 169 -16.76 12.28 6.95
C GLU A 169 -17.51 11.02 7.36
N ASN A 170 -16.94 9.84 7.13
CA ASN A 170 -17.56 8.52 7.38
C ASN A 170 -16.70 7.64 8.29
N PHE A 171 -15.97 8.26 9.21
CA PHE A 171 -15.02 7.58 10.08
C PHE A 171 -15.66 6.48 10.95
N ASP A 172 -16.90 6.65 11.37
CA ASP A 172 -17.58 5.68 12.24
C ASP A 172 -17.70 4.29 11.60
N SER A 173 -17.71 4.21 10.27
CA SER A 173 -17.74 2.93 9.54
C SER A 173 -16.50 2.05 9.76
N VAL A 174 -15.39 2.64 10.19
CA VAL A 174 -14.10 1.94 10.42
C VAL A 174 -13.66 1.97 11.87
N ARG A 175 -14.48 2.54 12.74
CA ARG A 175 -14.22 2.62 14.17
C ARG A 175 -14.16 1.22 14.79
N GLY A 176 -13.13 0.97 15.60
CA GLY A 176 -12.95 -0.34 16.24
C GLY A 176 -12.23 -1.38 15.38
N SER A 177 -11.88 -1.07 14.13
CA SER A 177 -11.04 -1.95 13.31
C SER A 177 -9.58 -1.92 13.76
N ASN A 178 -8.90 -3.06 13.65
CA ASN A 178 -7.48 -3.18 13.99
C ASN A 178 -6.62 -2.93 12.75
N PHE A 179 -5.90 -1.81 12.75
CA PHE A 179 -4.96 -1.45 11.71
C PHE A 179 -3.51 -1.53 12.22
N HIS A 180 -2.59 -1.83 11.31
CA HIS A 180 -1.15 -1.85 11.55
C HIS A 180 -0.46 -0.61 10.96
N CYS A 181 -1.13 0.06 10.01
CA CYS A 181 -0.64 1.27 9.38
C CYS A 181 -1.80 2.17 8.98
N ALA A 182 -1.58 3.47 9.07
CA ALA A 182 -2.53 4.48 8.62
C ALA A 182 -1.84 5.54 7.74
N HIS A 183 -2.51 5.92 6.65
CA HIS A 183 -2.17 7.07 5.84
C HIS A 183 -3.31 8.09 5.91
N TYR A 184 -3.08 9.18 6.61
CA TYR A 184 -4.00 10.30 6.70
C TYR A 184 -3.72 11.26 5.54
N SER A 185 -4.65 11.35 4.59
CA SER A 185 -4.48 12.18 3.40
C SER A 185 -5.15 13.54 3.55
N GLU A 186 -4.42 14.61 3.25
CA GLU A 186 -4.93 15.99 3.23
C GLU A 186 -5.49 16.47 4.59
N VAL A 187 -4.87 16.08 5.69
CA VAL A 187 -5.33 16.37 7.08
C VAL A 187 -5.56 17.86 7.32
N ALA A 188 -4.78 18.75 6.70
CA ALA A 188 -4.94 20.21 6.82
C ALA A 188 -6.32 20.72 6.37
N TYR A 189 -7.03 19.95 5.59
CA TYR A 189 -8.39 20.30 5.12
C TYR A 189 -9.50 19.61 5.92
N TRP A 190 -9.15 18.78 6.91
CA TRP A 190 -10.16 18.16 7.76
C TRP A 190 -10.79 19.21 8.66
N LYS A 191 -12.10 19.34 8.59
CA LYS A 191 -12.84 20.32 9.38
C LYS A 191 -13.41 19.63 10.61
N LYS A 192 -13.22 20.24 11.77
CA LYS A 192 -13.90 19.82 13.00
C LYS A 192 -15.42 19.96 12.82
N THR A 193 -16.15 18.92 13.14
CA THR A 193 -17.62 18.90 13.20
C THR A 193 -18.06 18.52 14.61
N PRO A 194 -19.37 18.66 14.95
CA PRO A 194 -19.87 18.18 16.24
C PRO A 194 -19.63 16.67 16.45
N GLU A 195 -19.66 15.88 15.36
CA GLU A 195 -19.52 14.43 15.38
C GLU A 195 -18.07 13.98 15.32
N HIS A 196 -17.23 14.70 14.59
CA HIS A 196 -15.84 14.31 14.32
C HIS A 196 -14.85 15.43 14.56
N ASP A 197 -13.89 15.14 15.43
CA ASP A 197 -12.70 15.97 15.66
C ASP A 197 -11.46 15.33 15.01
N PRO A 198 -10.72 16.05 14.13
CA PRO A 198 -9.54 15.50 13.46
C PRO A 198 -8.51 14.87 14.40
N GLU A 199 -8.24 15.53 15.54
CA GLU A 199 -7.30 15.01 16.53
C GLU A 199 -7.82 13.73 17.18
N GLY A 200 -9.11 13.70 17.54
CA GLY A 200 -9.76 12.53 18.11
C GLY A 200 -9.76 11.33 17.16
N VAL A 201 -10.03 11.57 15.87
CA VAL A 201 -10.01 10.53 14.84
C VAL A 201 -8.60 9.95 14.66
N ILE A 202 -7.58 10.83 14.51
CA ILE A 202 -6.18 10.40 14.38
C ILE A 202 -5.73 9.63 15.63
N SER A 203 -6.06 10.12 16.82
CA SER A 203 -5.72 9.47 18.09
C SER A 203 -6.37 8.11 18.23
N SER A 204 -7.64 7.98 17.83
CA SER A 204 -8.39 6.72 17.88
C SER A 204 -7.76 5.65 16.99
N ILE A 205 -7.42 5.99 15.74
CA ILE A 205 -6.77 5.05 14.80
C ILE A 205 -5.34 4.75 15.28
N SER A 206 -4.57 5.79 15.60
CA SER A 206 -3.16 5.63 15.99
C SER A 206 -2.99 4.86 17.30
N GLY A 207 -3.93 5.01 18.25
CA GLY A 207 -3.95 4.23 19.48
C GLY A 207 -4.24 2.74 19.24
N GLY A 208 -4.99 2.43 18.18
CA GLY A 208 -5.26 1.05 17.77
C GLY A 208 -4.15 0.42 16.92
N ILE A 209 -3.23 1.22 16.41
CA ILE A 209 -2.08 0.70 15.65
C ILE A 209 -1.13 0.02 16.62
N ARG A 210 -1.07 -1.30 16.54
CA ARG A 210 -0.11 -2.07 17.33
C ARG A 210 1.29 -1.82 16.80
N ASN A 211 2.16 -1.34 17.67
CA ASN A 211 3.59 -1.42 17.46
C ASN A 211 3.94 -2.91 17.41
N GLN A 212 3.95 -3.49 16.23
CA GLN A 212 4.63 -4.76 16.07
C GLN A 212 6.11 -4.46 16.23
N GLU A 213 6.68 -4.87 17.36
CA GLU A 213 8.12 -5.10 17.43
C GLU A 213 8.44 -5.95 16.22
N ASP A 214 9.30 -5.42 15.38
CA ASP A 214 9.78 -6.13 14.19
C ASP A 214 10.57 -7.34 14.66
N ASN A 215 9.93 -8.48 14.80
CA ASN A 215 10.61 -9.74 14.70
C ASN A 215 11.07 -9.86 13.24
N LEU A 216 12.11 -9.11 12.94
CA LEU A 216 12.92 -9.21 11.74
C LEU A 216 13.93 -10.34 12.01
N GLU A 217 13.46 -11.58 12.06
CA GLU A 217 14.29 -12.74 11.76
C GLU A 217 14.17 -13.13 10.29
#